data_47c6f02e996ec725a8b089dfc31a428f
#
_entry.id   47c6f02e996ec725a8b089dfc31a428f
#
_cell.length_a   1.000
_cell.length_b   1.000
_cell.length_c   1.000
_cell.angle_alpha   90.00
_cell.angle_beta   90.00
_cell.angle_gamma   90.00
#
_symmetry.space_group_name_H-M   'P 1'
#
loop_
_entity.id
_entity.type
_entity.pdbx_description
1 polymer ?
#
loop_
_entity_poly.entity_id
_entity_poly.type
_entity_poly.pdbx_seq_one_letter_code
_entity_poly.pdbx_strand_id
1 'polypeptide(L)'
;LTAPFRFGMTGTPVENGKPEELFSIMQWVDDQVLGRFDLFDKTYIVRNRFGGVQNYRNLPVLHAKLAEVMVRKTRLDEDVRPYLPEVQESVIPVVLDAKTKKAYRAIAADLLAELRAAGPTMGDFDLFAHYHGGEAANENSQQGKIMSRMQALDMLLNHPDLIVMSGQQYEESQEARSRGAEKKVWPGSKYAYEVWQSGLLDDVTTAPKLDAVAAAVEDIMAVPGNKIIVFSVNPDMLDLLGDRLPENSFVTYTGRMSSAAKAYAAQRFETDEQCRVFLSSHAGAFGTDLYMANYLINYDLAWSAGKQDQINARHNRASSQFKDIYILNAITSGTTEPRKLAMLAHKRRVGSAITDGRGADAKGRIENDVQTLTQCLEA
;
A
#
# COMPACT_ATOMS: atom_id res chain seq x y z
N LEU A 1 17.33 0.60 28.45
CA LEU A 1 17.93 1.93 28.21
C LEU A 1 17.46 2.88 29.31
N THR A 2 18.40 3.39 30.13
CA THR A 2 18.15 4.34 31.21
C THR A 2 18.48 5.76 30.76
N ALA A 3 17.78 6.25 29.71
CA ALA A 3 17.89 7.64 29.29
C ALA A 3 16.88 8.48 30.10
N PRO A 4 17.30 9.64 30.65
CA PRO A 4 16.39 10.53 31.38
C PRO A 4 15.33 11.18 30.50
N PHE A 5 15.60 11.32 29.20
CA PHE A 5 14.67 11.85 28.20
C PHE A 5 14.67 10.94 26.96
N ARG A 6 13.49 10.70 26.40
CA ARG A 6 13.29 9.89 25.20
C ARG A 6 12.37 10.65 24.23
N PHE A 7 12.79 10.75 22.97
CA PHE A 7 12.04 11.44 21.92
C PHE A 7 11.79 10.48 20.76
N GLY A 8 10.54 10.39 20.33
CA GLY A 8 10.16 9.67 19.12
C GLY A 8 9.83 10.64 17.99
N MET A 9 10.37 10.41 16.79
CA MET A 9 10.01 11.16 15.58
C MET A 9 9.39 10.23 14.54
N THR A 10 8.18 10.54 14.10
CA THR A 10 7.49 9.80 13.03
C THR A 10 6.55 10.73 12.29
N GLY A 11 6.44 10.57 10.97
CA GLY A 11 5.43 11.24 10.16
C GLY A 11 4.04 10.60 10.26
N THR A 12 3.97 9.33 10.68
CA THR A 12 2.78 8.50 10.69
C THR A 12 2.64 7.76 12.01
N PRO A 13 2.31 8.46 13.11
CA PRO A 13 2.20 7.83 14.44
C PRO A 13 1.04 6.82 14.52
N VAL A 14 0.05 6.94 13.64
CA VAL A 14 -1.07 6.01 13.47
C VAL A 14 -1.13 5.63 11.99
N GLU A 15 -0.60 4.47 11.65
CA GLU A 15 -0.39 4.04 10.26
C GLU A 15 -1.66 3.44 9.62
N ASN A 16 -2.41 2.70 10.44
CA ASN A 16 -3.59 1.96 10.00
C ASN A 16 -4.89 2.46 10.64
N GLY A 17 -4.87 3.63 11.27
CA GLY A 17 -6.02 4.15 12.01
C GLY A 17 -6.29 3.40 13.33
N LYS A 18 -5.29 2.70 13.86
CA LYS A 18 -5.40 1.92 15.10
C LYS A 18 -4.74 2.67 16.26
N PRO A 19 -5.51 3.09 17.29
CA PRO A 19 -4.94 3.73 18.48
C PRO A 19 -3.85 2.92 19.18
N GLU A 20 -3.89 1.59 19.06
CA GLU A 20 -2.92 0.65 19.63
C GLU A 20 -1.49 0.87 19.10
N GLU A 21 -1.36 1.37 17.88
CA GLU A 21 -0.05 1.70 17.28
C GLU A 21 0.66 2.79 18.07
N LEU A 22 -0.09 3.79 18.54
CA LEU A 22 0.42 4.84 19.41
C LEU A 22 0.82 4.34 20.79
N PHE A 23 0.12 3.34 21.32
CA PHE A 23 0.41 2.81 22.63
C PHE A 23 1.87 2.35 22.74
N SER A 24 2.37 1.60 21.77
CA SER A 24 3.75 1.11 21.74
C SER A 24 4.77 2.25 21.66
N ILE A 25 4.48 3.31 20.89
CA ILE A 25 5.35 4.49 20.79
C ILE A 25 5.39 5.25 22.12
N MET A 26 4.22 5.45 22.73
CA MET A 26 4.14 6.19 24.01
C MET A 26 4.72 5.39 25.17
N GLN A 27 4.58 4.08 25.21
CA GLN A 27 5.27 3.22 26.19
C GLN A 27 6.78 3.39 26.16
N TRP A 28 7.35 3.64 24.99
CA TRP A 28 8.78 3.91 24.86
C TRP A 28 9.15 5.36 25.24
N VAL A 29 8.31 6.34 24.89
CA VAL A 29 8.56 7.78 25.18
C VAL A 29 8.33 8.06 26.66
N ASP A 30 7.13 7.77 27.15
CA ASP A 30 6.67 7.93 28.53
C ASP A 30 5.52 6.99 28.82
N ASP A 31 5.74 5.97 29.64
CA ASP A 31 4.78 4.93 29.98
C ASP A 31 3.61 5.43 30.86
N GLN A 32 3.73 6.62 31.44
CA GLN A 32 2.66 7.21 32.27
C GLN A 32 1.55 7.86 31.44
N VAL A 33 1.84 8.32 30.20
CA VAL A 33 0.89 9.08 29.37
C VAL A 33 -0.37 8.28 29.07
N LEU A 34 -0.24 7.04 28.60
CA LEU A 34 -1.35 6.17 28.27
C LEU A 34 -1.62 5.11 29.36
N GLY A 35 -0.73 4.97 30.32
CA GLY A 35 -0.82 4.05 31.43
C GLY A 35 -0.76 2.58 30.99
N ARG A 36 -1.52 1.74 31.67
CA ARG A 36 -1.54 0.29 31.40
C ARG A 36 -2.39 -0.05 30.20
N PHE A 37 -1.93 -1.01 29.38
CA PHE A 37 -2.64 -1.42 28.16
C PHE A 37 -4.06 -1.93 28.41
N ASP A 38 -4.30 -2.65 29.50
CA ASP A 38 -5.64 -3.16 29.79
C ASP A 38 -6.67 -2.06 30.10
N LEU A 39 -6.23 -0.93 30.65
CA LEU A 39 -7.06 0.26 30.86
C LEU A 39 -7.23 1.04 29.56
N PHE A 40 -6.15 1.19 28.78
CA PHE A 40 -6.18 1.80 27.46
C PHE A 40 -7.17 1.08 26.55
N ASP A 41 -7.08 -0.24 26.46
CA ASP A 41 -7.95 -1.09 25.66
C ASP A 41 -9.42 -0.88 26.06
N LYS A 42 -9.73 -1.01 27.35
CA LYS A 42 -11.11 -0.80 27.86
C LYS A 42 -11.62 0.61 27.66
N THR A 43 -10.77 1.62 27.57
CA THR A 43 -11.16 3.03 27.43
C THR A 43 -11.41 3.42 26.00
N TYR A 44 -10.57 2.95 25.08
CA TYR A 44 -10.55 3.45 23.69
C TYR A 44 -10.99 2.41 22.66
N ILE A 45 -10.97 1.12 22.99
CA ILE A 45 -11.27 0.04 22.07
C ILE A 45 -12.57 -0.66 22.45
N VAL A 46 -13.44 -0.86 21.48
CA VAL A 46 -14.66 -1.66 21.63
C VAL A 46 -14.43 -2.99 20.94
N ARG A 47 -14.45 -4.08 21.72
CA ARG A 47 -14.28 -5.43 21.18
C ARG A 47 -15.61 -6.18 21.09
N ASN A 48 -15.70 -7.07 20.11
CA ASN A 48 -16.80 -8.01 20.01
C ASN A 48 -16.63 -9.18 21.01
N ARG A 49 -17.63 -10.06 21.08
CA ARG A 49 -17.62 -11.24 21.99
C ARG A 49 -16.45 -12.21 21.72
N PHE A 50 -15.77 -12.11 20.59
CA PHE A 50 -14.64 -12.96 20.19
C PHE A 50 -13.28 -12.27 20.38
N GLY A 51 -13.26 -11.06 20.98
CA GLY A 51 -12.04 -10.29 21.22
C GLY A 51 -11.62 -9.37 20.09
N GLY A 52 -12.20 -9.51 18.88
CA GLY A 52 -11.87 -8.67 17.73
C GLY A 52 -12.34 -7.23 17.90
N VAL A 53 -11.56 -6.28 17.38
CA VAL A 53 -11.90 -4.84 17.41
C VAL A 53 -13.13 -4.57 16.56
N GLN A 54 -14.15 -3.97 17.16
CA GLN A 54 -15.39 -3.61 16.50
C GLN A 54 -15.47 -2.11 16.19
N ASN A 55 -14.94 -1.27 17.10
CA ASN A 55 -14.98 0.18 16.97
C ASN A 55 -13.97 0.83 17.93
N TYR A 56 -13.70 2.11 17.72
CA TYR A 56 -12.96 2.95 18.66
C TYR A 56 -13.87 4.01 19.27
N ARG A 57 -13.57 4.42 20.50
CA ARG A 57 -14.33 5.42 21.25
C ARG A 57 -13.42 6.36 22.00
N ASN A 58 -13.97 7.46 22.47
CA ASN A 58 -13.26 8.47 23.29
C ASN A 58 -12.01 9.04 22.58
N LEU A 59 -11.95 9.05 21.23
CA LEU A 59 -10.82 9.56 20.47
C LEU A 59 -10.48 11.02 20.81
N PRO A 60 -11.43 11.94 21.05
CA PRO A 60 -11.12 13.29 21.50
C PRO A 60 -10.37 13.35 22.84
N VAL A 61 -10.70 12.42 23.77
CA VAL A 61 -10.00 12.32 25.06
C VAL A 61 -8.58 11.81 24.86
N LEU A 62 -8.40 10.84 23.96
CA LEU A 62 -7.07 10.35 23.60
C LEU A 62 -6.23 11.47 22.97
N HIS A 63 -6.81 12.22 22.02
CA HIS A 63 -6.15 13.38 21.42
C HIS A 63 -5.70 14.40 22.44
N ALA A 64 -6.58 14.78 23.38
CA ALA A 64 -6.26 15.75 24.43
C ALA A 64 -5.06 15.29 25.28
N LYS A 65 -4.98 14.02 25.65
CA LYS A 65 -3.82 13.46 26.37
C LYS A 65 -2.54 13.50 25.54
N LEU A 66 -2.62 13.18 24.24
CA LEU A 66 -1.45 13.22 23.35
C LEU A 66 -0.95 14.64 23.13
N ALA A 67 -1.84 15.62 23.07
CA ALA A 67 -1.48 17.04 22.87
C ALA A 67 -0.57 17.61 24.01
N GLU A 68 -0.57 16.97 25.19
CA GLU A 68 0.30 17.37 26.30
C GLU A 68 1.77 16.96 26.08
N VAL A 69 2.02 15.91 25.26
CA VAL A 69 3.36 15.30 25.12
C VAL A 69 3.81 15.16 23.66
N MET A 70 2.95 15.49 22.71
CA MET A 70 3.21 15.36 21.28
C MET A 70 3.06 16.69 20.56
N VAL A 71 4.09 17.10 19.84
CA VAL A 71 4.01 18.22 18.89
C VAL A 71 3.77 17.64 17.49
N ARG A 72 2.69 18.06 16.84
CA ARG A 72 2.36 17.65 15.49
C ARG A 72 2.14 18.84 14.58
N LYS A 73 2.73 18.78 13.40
CA LYS A 73 2.49 19.71 12.30
C LYS A 73 2.00 18.93 11.08
N THR A 74 0.99 19.45 10.45
CA THR A 74 0.35 18.88 9.26
C THR A 74 0.39 19.85 8.10
N ARG A 75 0.14 19.39 6.90
CA ARG A 75 0.03 20.23 5.69
C ARG A 75 -1.10 21.22 5.73
N LEU A 76 -2.11 20.97 6.58
CA LEU A 76 -3.31 21.81 6.69
C LEU A 76 -3.13 22.94 7.68
N ASP A 77 -2.01 22.97 8.41
CA ASP A 77 -1.75 24.01 9.39
C ASP A 77 -1.39 25.33 8.66
N GLU A 78 -1.93 26.45 9.18
CA GLU A 78 -1.84 27.76 8.55
C GLU A 78 -0.37 28.23 8.33
N ASP A 79 0.53 27.81 9.19
CA ASP A 79 1.97 28.12 9.12
C ASP A 79 2.76 27.16 8.21
N VAL A 80 2.14 26.09 7.71
CA VAL A 80 2.78 25.09 6.82
C VAL A 80 2.22 25.17 5.40
N ARG A 81 0.90 25.30 5.27
CA ARG A 81 0.17 25.27 4.00
C ARG A 81 0.73 26.22 2.92
N PRO A 82 1.12 27.47 3.22
CA PRO A 82 1.60 28.39 2.19
C PRO A 82 2.89 27.97 1.48
N TYR A 83 3.65 27.06 2.10
CA TYR A 83 4.95 26.58 1.59
C TYR A 83 4.86 25.28 0.78
N LEU A 84 3.67 24.72 0.67
CA LEU A 84 3.46 23.44 -0.02
C LEU A 84 2.61 23.62 -1.27
N PRO A 85 2.85 22.84 -2.33
CA PRO A 85 1.98 22.84 -3.50
C PRO A 85 0.56 22.39 -3.17
N GLU A 86 -0.40 22.85 -3.96
CA GLU A 86 -1.77 22.35 -3.92
C GLU A 86 -1.82 20.94 -4.52
N VAL A 87 -2.49 20.02 -3.83
CA VAL A 87 -2.59 18.61 -4.26
C VAL A 87 -3.93 18.36 -4.91
N GLN A 88 -3.91 17.88 -6.16
CA GLN A 88 -5.07 17.42 -6.89
C GLN A 88 -5.03 15.89 -7.01
N GLU A 89 -6.03 15.21 -6.44
CA GLU A 89 -6.12 13.75 -6.49
C GLU A 89 -7.26 13.33 -7.41
N SER A 90 -6.96 12.38 -8.31
CA SER A 90 -7.94 11.84 -9.25
C SER A 90 -7.69 10.35 -9.52
N VAL A 91 -8.57 9.74 -10.32
CA VAL A 91 -8.54 8.31 -10.64
C VAL A 91 -8.30 8.13 -12.14
N ILE A 92 -7.39 7.22 -12.49
CA ILE A 92 -7.32 6.63 -13.83
C ILE A 92 -8.28 5.43 -13.81
N PRO A 93 -9.44 5.53 -14.48
CA PRO A 93 -10.42 4.44 -14.47
C PRO A 93 -9.96 3.28 -15.36
N VAL A 94 -10.02 2.07 -14.84
CA VAL A 94 -9.70 0.85 -15.56
C VAL A 94 -10.92 -0.07 -15.60
N VAL A 95 -11.17 -0.71 -16.74
CA VAL A 95 -12.25 -1.69 -16.93
C VAL A 95 -11.65 -2.99 -17.45
N LEU A 96 -11.93 -4.10 -16.78
CA LEU A 96 -11.48 -5.41 -17.22
C LEU A 96 -12.29 -5.87 -18.45
N ASP A 97 -11.57 -6.47 -19.40
CA ASP A 97 -12.21 -7.25 -20.45
C ASP A 97 -12.89 -8.51 -19.90
N ALA A 98 -13.70 -9.18 -20.72
CA ALA A 98 -14.51 -10.32 -20.30
C ALA A 98 -13.67 -11.51 -19.82
N LYS A 99 -12.50 -11.77 -20.42
CA LYS A 99 -11.63 -12.89 -20.09
C LYS A 99 -10.90 -12.65 -18.79
N THR A 100 -10.29 -11.49 -18.63
CA THR A 100 -9.64 -11.05 -17.39
C THR A 100 -10.65 -11.00 -16.25
N LYS A 101 -11.87 -10.51 -16.49
CA LYS A 101 -12.96 -10.51 -15.50
C LYS A 101 -13.39 -11.91 -15.07
N LYS A 102 -13.40 -12.88 -15.99
CA LYS A 102 -13.67 -14.28 -15.68
C LYS A 102 -12.60 -14.87 -14.77
N ALA A 103 -11.31 -14.64 -15.09
CA ALA A 103 -10.19 -15.08 -14.27
C ALA A 103 -10.23 -14.44 -12.88
N TYR A 104 -10.48 -13.12 -12.81
CA TYR A 104 -10.62 -12.39 -11.55
C TYR A 104 -11.72 -13.01 -10.66
N ARG A 105 -12.90 -13.27 -11.22
CA ARG A 105 -14.02 -13.88 -10.49
C ARG A 105 -13.71 -15.27 -9.96
N ALA A 106 -12.96 -16.08 -10.70
CA ALA A 106 -12.56 -17.41 -10.26
C ALA A 106 -11.65 -17.35 -9.04
N ILE A 107 -10.61 -16.51 -9.07
CA ILE A 107 -9.69 -16.31 -7.93
C ILE A 107 -10.43 -15.65 -6.75
N ALA A 108 -11.32 -14.70 -7.02
CA ALA A 108 -12.13 -14.04 -5.99
C ALA A 108 -13.08 -15.02 -5.28
N ALA A 109 -13.68 -15.96 -6.02
CA ALA A 109 -14.54 -16.99 -5.45
C ALA A 109 -13.74 -17.96 -4.55
N ASP A 110 -12.52 -18.33 -4.96
CA ASP A 110 -11.63 -19.15 -4.15
C ASP A 110 -11.17 -18.43 -2.87
N LEU A 111 -10.83 -17.14 -2.98
CA LEU A 111 -10.55 -16.31 -1.80
C LEU A 111 -11.76 -16.24 -0.85
N LEU A 112 -12.95 -16.05 -1.37
CA LEU A 112 -14.19 -16.00 -0.57
C LEU A 112 -14.46 -17.31 0.15
N ALA A 113 -14.17 -18.44 -0.49
CA ALA A 113 -14.29 -19.76 0.13
C ALA A 113 -13.34 -19.91 1.33
N GLU A 114 -12.08 -19.48 1.21
CA GLU A 114 -11.12 -19.50 2.31
C GLU A 114 -11.51 -18.54 3.45
N LEU A 115 -12.03 -17.36 3.13
CA LEU A 115 -12.52 -16.40 4.13
C LEU A 115 -13.70 -16.98 4.93
N ARG A 116 -14.62 -17.66 4.26
CA ARG A 116 -15.77 -18.34 4.92
C ARG A 116 -15.31 -19.52 5.77
N ALA A 117 -14.33 -20.30 5.31
CA ALA A 117 -13.76 -21.40 6.07
C ALA A 117 -13.03 -20.94 7.33
N ALA A 118 -12.44 -19.76 7.31
CA ALA A 118 -11.75 -19.16 8.46
C ALA A 118 -12.71 -18.80 9.61
N GLY A 119 -13.97 -18.52 9.32
CA GLY A 119 -15.01 -18.24 10.31
C GLY A 119 -14.76 -16.96 11.14
N PRO A 120 -15.63 -16.71 12.14
CA PRO A 120 -15.55 -15.49 12.96
C PRO A 120 -14.36 -15.42 13.93
N THR A 121 -13.59 -16.49 14.07
CA THR A 121 -12.43 -16.57 14.95
C THR A 121 -11.20 -15.80 14.44
N MET A 122 -11.20 -15.35 13.19
CA MET A 122 -10.12 -14.53 12.63
C MET A 122 -10.24 -13.02 12.95
N GLY A 123 -10.85 -12.66 14.08
CA GLY A 123 -11.15 -11.28 14.45
C GLY A 123 -9.95 -10.33 14.59
N ASP A 124 -8.73 -10.82 14.75
CA ASP A 124 -7.50 -10.04 14.88
C ASP A 124 -6.48 -10.30 13.75
N PHE A 125 -6.95 -10.78 12.59
CA PHE A 125 -6.08 -10.95 11.45
C PHE A 125 -5.63 -9.58 10.93
N ASP A 126 -4.38 -9.24 11.20
CA ASP A 126 -3.75 -8.08 10.61
C ASP A 126 -3.18 -8.46 9.24
N LEU A 127 -4.00 -8.25 8.20
CA LEU A 127 -3.58 -8.37 6.80
C LEU A 127 -2.28 -7.62 6.50
N PHE A 128 -1.99 -6.58 7.27
CA PHE A 128 -0.87 -5.66 7.02
C PHE A 128 0.45 -6.11 7.64
N ALA A 129 0.43 -6.71 8.82
CA ALA A 129 1.64 -7.23 9.44
C ALA A 129 2.34 -8.27 8.55
N HIS A 130 1.56 -8.98 7.74
CA HIS A 130 2.04 -10.00 6.81
C HIS A 130 2.61 -9.43 5.50
N TYR A 131 1.97 -8.41 4.93
CA TYR A 131 2.42 -7.78 3.68
C TYR A 131 3.76 -7.04 3.83
N HIS A 132 4.20 -6.80 5.06
CA HIS A 132 5.33 -5.93 5.35
C HIS A 132 6.50 -6.59 6.08
N GLY A 133 6.64 -7.91 5.99
CA GLY A 133 7.84 -8.61 6.46
C GLY A 133 7.71 -9.29 7.81
N GLY A 134 6.50 -9.61 8.24
CA GLY A 134 6.28 -10.69 9.20
C GLY A 134 6.84 -12.00 8.64
N GLU A 135 7.16 -12.96 9.51
CA GLU A 135 7.55 -14.32 9.08
C GLU A 135 6.61 -14.79 7.98
N ALA A 136 7.19 -15.27 6.87
CA ALA A 136 6.42 -15.74 5.73
C ALA A 136 5.36 -16.70 6.24
N ALA A 137 4.09 -16.32 6.15
CA ALA A 137 3.02 -17.17 6.63
C ALA A 137 3.14 -18.50 5.91
N ASN A 138 3.13 -19.57 6.67
CA ASN A 138 3.07 -20.90 6.10
C ASN A 138 1.87 -20.93 5.14
N GLU A 139 2.11 -21.04 3.82
CA GLU A 139 1.07 -21.03 2.79
C GLU A 139 0.01 -22.11 3.00
N ASN A 140 0.31 -23.12 3.82
CA ASN A 140 -0.64 -24.14 4.24
C ASN A 140 -1.52 -23.70 5.42
N SER A 141 -1.18 -22.61 6.13
CA SER A 141 -2.05 -22.04 7.16
C SER A 141 -3.25 -21.34 6.52
N GLN A 142 -4.35 -21.20 7.27
CA GLN A 142 -5.54 -20.49 6.79
C GLN A 142 -5.21 -19.04 6.39
N GLN A 143 -4.36 -18.40 7.17
CA GLN A 143 -3.87 -17.04 6.88
C GLN A 143 -3.05 -17.00 5.59
N GLY A 144 -2.12 -17.95 5.41
CA GLY A 144 -1.30 -18.04 4.21
C GLY A 144 -2.13 -18.29 2.94
N LYS A 145 -3.18 -19.10 3.05
CA LYS A 145 -4.11 -19.35 1.93
C LYS A 145 -4.87 -18.08 1.53
N ILE A 146 -5.37 -17.31 2.49
CA ILE A 146 -6.05 -16.03 2.22
C ILE A 146 -5.08 -15.05 1.57
N MET A 147 -3.87 -14.91 2.14
CA MET A 147 -2.86 -13.98 1.62
C MET A 147 -2.41 -14.31 0.20
N SER A 148 -2.17 -15.59 -0.10
CA SER A 148 -1.74 -16.00 -1.44
C SER A 148 -2.79 -15.70 -2.52
N ARG A 149 -4.06 -15.85 -2.19
CA ARG A 149 -5.17 -15.53 -3.10
C ARG A 149 -5.35 -14.02 -3.29
N MET A 150 -5.18 -13.24 -2.22
CA MET A 150 -5.17 -11.78 -2.33
C MET A 150 -4.03 -11.28 -3.22
N GLN A 151 -2.83 -11.83 -3.04
CA GLN A 151 -1.69 -11.51 -3.90
C GLN A 151 -1.96 -11.88 -5.37
N ALA A 152 -2.56 -13.04 -5.61
CA ALA A 152 -2.93 -13.44 -6.98
C ALA A 152 -3.95 -12.49 -7.60
N LEU A 153 -4.93 -12.00 -6.83
CA LEU A 153 -5.86 -10.96 -7.31
C LEU A 153 -5.14 -9.66 -7.64
N ASP A 154 -4.27 -9.17 -6.75
CA ASP A 154 -3.50 -7.94 -6.99
C ASP A 154 -2.57 -8.12 -8.21
N MET A 155 -1.91 -9.27 -8.37
CA MET A 155 -1.09 -9.59 -9.54
C MET A 155 -1.93 -9.60 -10.83
N LEU A 156 -3.08 -10.28 -10.85
CA LEU A 156 -3.96 -10.33 -12.03
C LEU A 156 -4.45 -8.94 -12.46
N LEU A 157 -4.84 -8.11 -11.48
CA LEU A 157 -5.29 -6.74 -11.74
C LEU A 157 -4.16 -5.87 -12.30
N ASN A 158 -2.94 -6.08 -11.83
CA ASN A 158 -1.79 -5.33 -12.30
C ASN A 158 -1.33 -5.79 -13.69
N HIS A 159 -1.05 -7.09 -13.85
CA HIS A 159 -0.74 -7.73 -15.12
C HIS A 159 -0.84 -9.27 -14.99
N PRO A 160 -1.50 -9.98 -15.92
CA PRO A 160 -1.63 -11.45 -15.85
C PRO A 160 -0.29 -12.18 -15.77
N ASP A 161 0.73 -11.68 -16.49
CA ASP A 161 2.07 -12.30 -16.51
C ASP A 161 2.74 -12.33 -15.14
N LEU A 162 2.35 -11.47 -14.19
CA LEU A 162 2.90 -11.51 -12.84
C LEU A 162 2.55 -12.81 -12.12
N ILE A 163 1.37 -13.39 -12.39
CA ILE A 163 1.01 -14.72 -11.88
C ILE A 163 1.88 -15.79 -12.51
N VAL A 164 2.09 -15.73 -13.83
CA VAL A 164 2.93 -16.67 -14.58
C VAL A 164 4.36 -16.61 -14.06
N MET A 165 4.95 -15.42 -13.97
CA MET A 165 6.31 -15.20 -13.46
C MET A 165 6.48 -15.72 -12.02
N SER A 166 5.50 -15.46 -11.15
CA SER A 166 5.50 -15.95 -9.77
C SER A 166 5.39 -17.48 -9.72
N GLY A 167 4.55 -18.09 -10.56
CA GLY A 167 4.42 -19.54 -10.71
C GLY A 167 5.69 -20.21 -11.21
N GLN A 168 6.35 -19.64 -12.20
CA GLN A 168 7.63 -20.10 -12.72
C GLN A 168 8.73 -20.05 -11.64
N GLN A 169 8.77 -18.99 -10.84
CA GLN A 169 9.71 -18.91 -9.71
C GLN A 169 9.48 -20.05 -8.70
N TYR A 170 8.22 -20.40 -8.43
CA TYR A 170 7.90 -21.55 -7.58
C TYR A 170 8.39 -22.85 -8.18
N GLU A 171 8.12 -23.12 -9.45
CA GLU A 171 8.56 -24.33 -10.18
C GLU A 171 10.08 -24.47 -10.13
N GLU A 172 10.83 -23.43 -10.48
CA GLU A 172 12.27 -23.39 -10.40
C GLU A 172 12.81 -23.66 -8.99
N SER A 173 12.09 -23.19 -7.95
CA SER A 173 12.46 -23.46 -6.56
C SER A 173 12.28 -24.93 -6.19
N GLN A 174 11.22 -25.59 -6.68
CA GLN A 174 11.01 -27.02 -6.46
C GLN A 174 12.09 -27.85 -7.18
N GLU A 175 12.46 -27.47 -8.39
CA GLU A 175 13.57 -28.09 -9.11
C GLU A 175 14.91 -27.89 -8.38
N ALA A 176 15.21 -26.70 -7.88
CA ALA A 176 16.42 -26.45 -7.10
C ALA A 176 16.43 -27.33 -5.85
N ARG A 177 15.31 -27.45 -5.14
CA ARG A 177 15.15 -28.27 -3.94
C ARG A 177 15.38 -29.76 -4.23
N SER A 178 14.88 -30.26 -5.36
CA SER A 178 15.11 -31.65 -5.79
C SER A 178 16.58 -31.96 -6.04
N ARG A 179 17.38 -30.94 -6.35
CA ARG A 179 18.86 -31.03 -6.55
C ARG A 179 19.64 -30.69 -5.28
N GLY A 180 18.95 -30.52 -4.12
CA GLY A 180 19.61 -30.21 -2.83
C GLY A 180 20.01 -28.73 -2.67
N ALA A 181 19.51 -27.84 -3.52
CA ALA A 181 19.73 -26.39 -3.43
C ALA A 181 18.48 -25.68 -2.89
N GLU A 182 18.68 -24.58 -2.16
CA GLU A 182 17.58 -23.71 -1.73
C GLU A 182 17.50 -22.47 -2.63
N LYS A 183 16.33 -22.25 -3.22
CA LYS A 183 15.99 -21.01 -3.92
C LYS A 183 14.87 -20.32 -3.17
N LYS A 184 15.09 -19.07 -2.78
CA LYS A 184 14.08 -18.27 -2.09
C LYS A 184 12.92 -17.96 -3.05
N VAL A 185 11.72 -18.21 -2.59
CA VAL A 185 10.47 -17.89 -3.31
C VAL A 185 9.69 -16.85 -2.56
N TRP A 186 8.93 -16.06 -3.27
CA TRP A 186 8.01 -15.12 -2.65
C TRP A 186 6.80 -15.86 -2.06
N PRO A 187 6.28 -15.41 -0.91
CA PRO A 187 5.02 -15.94 -0.39
C PRO A 187 3.91 -15.83 -1.44
N GLY A 188 3.06 -16.86 -1.55
CA GLY A 188 1.97 -16.88 -2.54
C GLY A 188 2.34 -17.48 -3.91
N SER A 189 3.63 -17.73 -4.18
CA SER A 189 4.07 -18.27 -5.48
C SER A 189 3.54 -19.68 -5.75
N LYS A 190 3.27 -20.48 -4.72
CA LYS A 190 2.64 -21.79 -4.87
C LYS A 190 1.23 -21.68 -5.44
N TYR A 191 0.41 -20.78 -4.88
CA TYR A 191 -0.93 -20.56 -5.40
C TYR A 191 -0.92 -19.94 -6.80
N ALA A 192 0.00 -19.04 -7.08
CA ALA A 192 0.22 -18.50 -8.42
C ALA A 192 0.56 -19.61 -9.43
N TYR A 193 1.40 -20.60 -9.04
CA TYR A 193 1.69 -21.78 -9.84
C TYR A 193 0.43 -22.63 -10.09
N GLU A 194 -0.38 -22.87 -9.06
CA GLU A 194 -1.64 -23.61 -9.18
C GLU A 194 -2.61 -22.91 -10.16
N VAL A 195 -2.73 -21.59 -10.09
CA VAL A 195 -3.56 -20.79 -11.01
C VAL A 195 -3.03 -20.87 -12.45
N TRP A 196 -1.71 -20.71 -12.62
CA TRP A 196 -1.09 -20.81 -13.95
C TRP A 196 -1.30 -22.21 -14.57
N GLN A 197 -1.01 -23.27 -13.82
CA GLN A 197 -1.17 -24.65 -14.31
C GLN A 197 -2.62 -25.07 -14.55
N SER A 198 -3.58 -24.37 -13.96
CA SER A 198 -5.02 -24.65 -14.18
C SER A 198 -5.53 -24.25 -15.57
N GLY A 199 -4.73 -23.51 -16.36
CA GLY A 199 -5.16 -22.95 -17.64
C GLY A 199 -6.14 -21.77 -17.53
N LEU A 200 -6.37 -21.25 -16.32
CA LEU A 200 -7.31 -20.13 -16.10
C LEU A 200 -6.89 -18.86 -16.86
N LEU A 201 -5.59 -18.71 -17.14
CA LEU A 201 -5.02 -17.54 -17.80
C LEU A 201 -4.77 -17.73 -19.30
N ASP A 202 -5.01 -18.92 -19.87
CA ASP A 202 -4.66 -19.23 -21.28
C ASP A 202 -5.31 -18.28 -22.30
N ASP A 203 -6.50 -17.80 -21.98
CA ASP A 203 -7.26 -16.86 -22.81
C ASP A 203 -7.04 -15.38 -22.42
N VAL A 204 -6.29 -15.08 -21.35
CA VAL A 204 -6.07 -13.72 -20.86
C VAL A 204 -4.85 -13.12 -21.56
N THR A 205 -5.09 -12.32 -22.58
CA THR A 205 -4.06 -11.77 -23.47
C THR A 205 -3.91 -10.25 -23.34
N THR A 206 -4.67 -9.61 -22.46
CA THR A 206 -4.70 -8.15 -22.29
C THR A 206 -4.29 -7.77 -20.87
N ALA A 207 -3.74 -6.57 -20.73
CA ALA A 207 -3.39 -5.95 -19.46
C ALA A 207 -4.00 -4.53 -19.38
N PRO A 208 -5.35 -4.43 -19.17
CA PRO A 208 -6.06 -3.16 -19.28
C PRO A 208 -5.51 -2.06 -18.38
N LYS A 209 -4.98 -2.41 -17.20
CA LYS A 209 -4.41 -1.45 -16.29
C LYS A 209 -3.06 -0.92 -16.78
N LEU A 210 -2.22 -1.79 -17.35
CA LEU A 210 -0.97 -1.38 -17.98
C LEU A 210 -1.24 -0.43 -19.14
N ASP A 211 -2.21 -0.77 -20.01
CA ASP A 211 -2.56 0.07 -21.15
C ASP A 211 -3.08 1.45 -20.71
N ALA A 212 -3.94 1.50 -19.70
CA ALA A 212 -4.48 2.75 -19.18
C ALA A 212 -3.40 3.63 -18.53
N VAL A 213 -2.48 3.02 -17.75
CA VAL A 213 -1.39 3.77 -17.11
C VAL A 213 -0.36 4.22 -18.13
N ALA A 214 0.01 3.38 -19.11
CA ALA A 214 0.93 3.76 -20.18
C ALA A 214 0.39 4.93 -20.99
N ALA A 215 -0.90 4.91 -21.37
CA ALA A 215 -1.56 6.02 -22.04
C ALA A 215 -1.55 7.30 -21.20
N ALA A 216 -1.84 7.21 -19.90
CA ALA A 216 -1.78 8.37 -19.00
C ALA A 216 -0.35 8.94 -18.89
N VAL A 217 0.67 8.10 -18.85
CA VAL A 217 2.08 8.53 -18.85
C VAL A 217 2.40 9.26 -20.16
N GLU A 218 1.98 8.72 -21.29
CA GLU A 218 2.18 9.33 -22.62
C GLU A 218 1.50 10.71 -22.71
N ASP A 219 0.24 10.81 -22.29
CA ASP A 219 -0.50 12.08 -22.27
C ASP A 219 0.18 13.15 -21.40
N ILE A 220 0.66 12.77 -20.22
CA ILE A 220 1.37 13.70 -19.32
C ILE A 220 2.72 14.11 -19.94
N MET A 221 3.43 13.18 -20.56
CA MET A 221 4.71 13.43 -21.22
C MET A 221 4.55 14.30 -22.49
N ALA A 222 3.38 14.35 -23.10
CA ALA A 222 3.11 15.25 -24.22
C ALA A 222 3.27 16.72 -23.85
N VAL A 223 3.12 17.07 -22.57
CA VAL A 223 3.35 18.43 -22.07
C VAL A 223 4.80 18.58 -21.61
N PRO A 224 5.60 19.47 -22.22
CA PRO A 224 6.98 19.71 -21.80
C PRO A 224 7.09 20.15 -20.32
N GLY A 225 8.15 19.72 -19.64
CA GLY A 225 8.43 20.08 -18.24
C GLY A 225 7.73 19.21 -17.20
N ASN A 226 6.73 18.40 -17.56
CA ASN A 226 6.16 17.44 -16.64
C ASN A 226 7.13 16.31 -16.35
N LYS A 227 7.26 15.94 -15.08
CA LYS A 227 7.97 14.74 -14.60
C LYS A 227 7.04 13.90 -13.75
N ILE A 228 7.13 12.58 -13.91
CA ILE A 228 6.17 11.61 -13.38
C ILE A 228 6.90 10.62 -12.49
N ILE A 229 6.33 10.35 -11.31
CA ILE A 229 6.67 9.18 -10.51
C ILE A 229 5.58 8.14 -10.75
N VAL A 230 5.95 6.92 -11.11
CA VAL A 230 5.01 5.78 -11.12
C VAL A 230 5.41 4.85 -10.00
N PHE A 231 4.50 4.61 -9.09
CA PHE A 231 4.70 3.74 -7.94
C PHE A 231 3.95 2.42 -8.12
N SER A 232 4.64 1.31 -7.91
CA SER A 232 4.03 -0.01 -7.75
C SER A 232 4.66 -0.78 -6.58
N VAL A 233 3.83 -1.54 -5.87
CA VAL A 233 4.29 -2.47 -4.83
C VAL A 233 5.14 -3.59 -5.44
N ASN A 234 4.83 -3.98 -6.69
CA ASN A 234 5.51 -5.05 -7.40
C ASN A 234 6.59 -4.50 -8.35
N PRO A 235 7.90 -4.79 -8.12
CA PRO A 235 8.96 -4.34 -9.02
C PRO A 235 8.86 -4.91 -10.44
N ASP A 236 8.37 -6.16 -10.61
CA ASP A 236 8.24 -6.77 -11.94
C ASP A 236 7.20 -6.01 -12.80
N MET A 237 6.19 -5.41 -12.15
CA MET A 237 5.23 -4.53 -12.84
C MET A 237 5.90 -3.27 -13.41
N LEU A 238 6.88 -2.72 -12.68
CA LEU A 238 7.63 -1.55 -13.16
C LEU A 238 8.50 -1.89 -14.36
N ASP A 239 9.04 -3.11 -14.42
CA ASP A 239 9.79 -3.60 -15.57
C ASP A 239 8.85 -3.73 -16.80
N LEU A 240 7.67 -4.34 -16.64
CA LEU A 240 6.65 -4.45 -17.69
C LEU A 240 6.15 -3.07 -18.20
N LEU A 241 6.03 -2.08 -17.31
CA LEU A 241 5.70 -0.71 -17.71
C LEU A 241 6.89 -0.06 -18.43
N GLY A 242 8.12 -0.28 -17.98
CA GLY A 242 9.34 0.22 -18.60
C GLY A 242 9.46 -0.22 -20.07
N ASP A 243 9.09 -1.46 -20.39
CA ASP A 243 9.08 -1.99 -21.76
C ASP A 243 8.09 -1.27 -22.69
N ARG A 244 7.13 -0.52 -22.14
CA ARG A 244 6.15 0.27 -22.91
C ARG A 244 6.57 1.74 -23.07
N LEU A 245 7.62 2.18 -22.38
CA LEU A 245 8.07 3.59 -22.39
C LEU A 245 9.20 3.79 -23.39
N PRO A 246 9.33 5.01 -23.95
CA PRO A 246 10.44 5.35 -24.82
C PRO A 246 11.80 5.13 -24.15
N GLU A 247 12.75 4.59 -24.87
CA GLU A 247 14.12 4.40 -24.39
C GLU A 247 14.69 5.73 -23.89
N ASN A 248 15.43 5.70 -22.78
CA ASN A 248 15.99 6.87 -22.10
C ASN A 248 14.99 7.83 -21.42
N SER A 249 13.68 7.64 -21.58
CA SER A 249 12.69 8.53 -20.93
C SER A 249 12.48 8.24 -19.45
N PHE A 250 12.99 7.13 -18.92
CA PHE A 250 12.75 6.69 -17.55
C PHE A 250 13.98 6.17 -16.84
N VAL A 251 13.86 6.07 -15.52
CA VAL A 251 14.76 5.34 -14.62
C VAL A 251 13.93 4.48 -13.69
N THR A 252 14.52 3.35 -13.28
CA THR A 252 13.92 2.44 -12.29
C THR A 252 14.62 2.60 -10.94
N TYR A 253 13.85 2.52 -9.85
CA TYR A 253 14.34 2.63 -8.47
C TYR A 253 13.66 1.57 -7.59
N THR A 254 14.31 0.43 -7.45
CA THR A 254 13.73 -0.73 -6.72
C THR A 254 14.67 -1.27 -5.65
N GLY A 255 14.15 -2.14 -4.80
CA GLY A 255 14.93 -2.83 -3.77
C GLY A 255 16.02 -3.75 -4.31
N ARG A 256 15.94 -4.13 -5.60
CA ARG A 256 16.91 -5.00 -6.28
C ARG A 256 18.21 -4.29 -6.65
N MET A 257 18.21 -2.94 -6.64
CA MET A 257 19.31 -2.11 -7.09
C MET A 257 20.33 -1.87 -5.98
N SER A 258 21.61 -1.75 -6.36
CA SER A 258 22.66 -1.31 -5.47
C SER A 258 22.47 0.18 -5.07
N SER A 259 23.09 0.59 -3.96
CA SER A 259 23.05 1.99 -3.53
C SER A 259 23.59 2.96 -4.58
N ALA A 260 24.66 2.58 -5.30
CA ALA A 260 25.22 3.38 -6.37
C ALA A 260 24.27 3.54 -7.56
N ALA A 261 23.60 2.44 -7.98
CA ALA A 261 22.60 2.48 -9.06
C ALA A 261 21.38 3.34 -8.67
N LYS A 262 20.96 3.30 -7.41
CA LYS A 262 19.90 4.14 -6.87
C LYS A 262 20.27 5.63 -6.88
N ALA A 263 21.49 5.97 -6.45
CA ALA A 263 21.98 7.34 -6.47
C ALA A 263 22.05 7.88 -7.91
N TYR A 264 22.54 7.07 -8.86
CA TYR A 264 22.58 7.42 -10.28
C TYR A 264 21.17 7.66 -10.85
N ALA A 265 20.21 6.77 -10.55
CA ALA A 265 18.83 6.92 -11.03
C ALA A 265 18.18 8.21 -10.50
N ALA A 266 18.37 8.53 -9.22
CA ALA A 266 17.85 9.77 -8.62
C ALA A 266 18.48 11.00 -9.27
N GLN A 267 19.82 11.01 -9.42
CA GLN A 267 20.54 12.11 -10.06
C GLN A 267 20.10 12.29 -11.52
N ARG A 268 20.00 11.20 -12.28
CA ARG A 268 19.56 11.25 -13.68
C ARG A 268 18.15 11.82 -13.80
N PHE A 269 17.20 11.37 -12.96
CA PHE A 269 15.85 11.90 -12.95
C PHE A 269 15.82 13.40 -12.61
N GLU A 270 16.72 13.88 -11.74
CA GLU A 270 16.80 15.29 -11.38
C GLU A 270 17.37 16.14 -12.52
N THR A 271 18.48 15.71 -13.14
CA THR A 271 19.31 16.56 -14.01
C THR A 271 19.09 16.35 -15.52
N ASP A 272 18.57 15.18 -15.94
CA ASP A 272 18.33 14.85 -17.34
C ASP A 272 16.91 15.25 -17.74
N GLU A 273 16.76 16.18 -18.68
CA GLU A 273 15.47 16.63 -19.20
C GLU A 273 14.75 15.56 -20.03
N GLN A 274 15.47 14.59 -20.60
CA GLN A 274 14.89 13.47 -21.33
C GLN A 274 14.33 12.42 -20.36
N CYS A 275 14.93 12.27 -19.18
CA CYS A 275 14.48 11.34 -18.15
C CYS A 275 13.30 11.95 -17.38
N ARG A 276 12.09 11.62 -17.79
CA ARG A 276 10.86 12.24 -17.29
C ARG A 276 10.00 11.31 -16.44
N VAL A 277 10.31 10.00 -16.39
CA VAL A 277 9.55 9.01 -15.62
C VAL A 277 10.46 8.33 -14.61
N PHE A 278 10.01 8.27 -13.35
CA PHE A 278 10.69 7.60 -12.25
C PHE A 278 9.85 6.41 -11.79
N LEU A 279 10.24 5.21 -12.18
CA LEU A 279 9.57 3.96 -11.83
C LEU A 279 10.05 3.49 -10.44
N SER A 280 9.19 3.56 -9.44
CA SER A 280 9.56 3.36 -8.04
C SER A 280 8.78 2.26 -7.36
N SER A 281 9.48 1.40 -6.63
CA SER A 281 8.87 0.47 -5.65
C SER A 281 9.00 1.01 -4.22
N HIS A 282 8.62 0.20 -3.23
CA HIS A 282 8.75 0.54 -1.81
C HIS A 282 10.16 1.02 -1.40
N ALA A 283 11.21 0.56 -2.08
CA ALA A 283 12.57 1.04 -1.80
C ALA A 283 12.75 2.54 -2.07
N GLY A 284 11.99 3.11 -3.03
CA GLY A 284 11.96 4.54 -3.30
C GLY A 284 10.96 5.32 -2.44
N ALA A 285 10.08 4.60 -1.72
CA ALA A 285 9.14 5.24 -0.79
C ALA A 285 9.84 5.82 0.46
N PHE A 286 11.12 5.49 0.69
CA PHE A 286 11.85 5.95 1.86
C PHE A 286 13.16 6.67 1.46
N GLY A 287 13.35 7.90 1.96
CA GLY A 287 14.65 8.60 1.92
C GLY A 287 15.00 9.34 0.64
N THR A 288 14.16 9.33 -0.42
CA THR A 288 14.43 10.07 -1.66
C THR A 288 13.40 11.17 -1.83
N ASP A 289 13.85 12.42 -1.95
CA ASP A 289 13.00 13.55 -2.27
C ASP A 289 12.93 13.72 -3.80
N LEU A 290 11.71 13.70 -4.34
CA LEU A 290 11.44 13.78 -5.78
C LEU A 290 10.63 15.06 -6.11
N TYR A 291 11.07 16.18 -5.53
CA TYR A 291 10.41 17.50 -5.63
C TYR A 291 10.33 18.03 -7.06
N MET A 292 11.15 17.49 -7.98
CA MET A 292 11.14 17.83 -9.40
C MET A 292 9.98 17.20 -10.19
N ALA A 293 9.21 16.28 -9.57
CA ALA A 293 8.04 15.69 -10.21
C ALA A 293 6.75 16.44 -9.81
N ASN A 294 5.88 16.67 -10.77
CA ASN A 294 4.55 17.22 -10.53
C ASN A 294 3.43 16.18 -10.65
N TYR A 295 3.71 14.97 -11.13
CA TYR A 295 2.76 13.87 -11.18
C TYR A 295 3.26 12.66 -10.39
N LEU A 296 2.35 12.04 -9.64
CA LEU A 296 2.52 10.71 -9.05
C LEU A 296 1.38 9.83 -9.53
N ILE A 297 1.70 8.72 -10.16
CA ILE A 297 0.75 7.68 -10.51
C ILE A 297 0.93 6.52 -9.55
N ASN A 298 -0.07 6.22 -8.73
CA ASN A 298 -0.14 5.00 -7.98
C ASN A 298 -0.71 3.92 -8.90
N TYR A 299 0.16 3.07 -9.42
CA TYR A 299 -0.24 1.93 -10.25
C TYR A 299 -1.09 0.94 -9.45
N ASP A 300 -0.65 0.68 -8.23
CA ASP A 300 -1.41 -0.02 -7.19
C ASP A 300 -1.33 0.76 -5.87
N LEU A 301 -2.25 0.45 -4.96
CA LEU A 301 -2.32 1.12 -3.66
C LEU A 301 -1.67 0.26 -2.58
N ALA A 302 -0.96 0.90 -1.67
CA ALA A 302 -0.57 0.24 -0.43
C ALA A 302 -1.81 -0.12 0.40
N TRP A 303 -1.70 -1.14 1.24
CA TRP A 303 -2.78 -1.51 2.17
C TRP A 303 -2.79 -0.64 3.45
N SER A 304 -1.68 -0.03 3.79
CA SER A 304 -1.51 0.88 4.92
C SER A 304 -1.72 2.33 4.49
N ALA A 305 -2.58 3.07 5.19
CA ALA A 305 -2.81 4.48 4.93
C ALA A 305 -1.53 5.30 5.14
N GLY A 306 -0.78 5.03 6.22
CA GLY A 306 0.47 5.72 6.50
C GLY A 306 1.53 5.49 5.42
N LYS A 307 1.66 4.27 4.92
CA LYS A 307 2.59 3.98 3.80
C LYS A 307 2.15 4.67 2.51
N GLN A 308 0.85 4.65 2.20
CA GLN A 308 0.32 5.37 1.03
C GLN A 308 0.59 6.88 1.14
N ASP A 309 0.43 7.44 2.34
CA ASP A 309 0.71 8.85 2.59
C ASP A 309 2.20 9.18 2.47
N GLN A 310 3.09 8.28 2.89
CA GLN A 310 4.53 8.43 2.69
C GLN A 310 4.91 8.39 1.21
N ILE A 311 4.29 7.51 0.41
CA ILE A 311 4.46 7.46 -1.04
C ILE A 311 3.98 8.78 -1.66
N ASN A 312 2.76 9.18 -1.36
CA ASN A 312 2.14 10.41 -1.89
C ASN A 312 2.90 11.68 -1.48
N ALA A 313 3.69 11.63 -0.40
CA ALA A 313 4.48 12.77 0.07
C ALA A 313 5.82 12.97 -0.65
N ARG A 314 6.23 12.09 -1.57
CA ARG A 314 7.57 12.15 -2.19
C ARG A 314 7.80 13.35 -3.08
N HIS A 315 6.81 13.75 -3.85
CA HIS A 315 6.87 14.94 -4.71
C HIS A 315 6.24 16.18 -4.06
N ASN A 316 5.51 16.01 -2.98
CA ASN A 316 4.87 17.11 -2.25
C ASN A 316 5.82 17.66 -1.16
N ARG A 317 6.69 18.56 -1.56
CA ARG A 317 7.74 19.14 -0.72
C ARG A 317 7.74 20.66 -0.81
N ALA A 318 8.20 21.32 0.25
CA ALA A 318 8.39 22.77 0.26
C ALA A 318 9.42 23.24 -0.80
N SER A 319 10.32 22.34 -1.22
CA SER A 319 11.28 22.58 -2.30
C SER A 319 10.70 22.43 -3.71
N SER A 320 9.44 22.00 -3.85
CA SER A 320 8.80 21.87 -5.17
C SER A 320 8.70 23.23 -5.86
N GLN A 321 9.07 23.25 -7.13
CA GLN A 321 8.90 24.43 -7.99
C GLN A 321 7.50 24.54 -8.62
N PHE A 322 6.68 23.51 -8.43
CA PHE A 322 5.32 23.45 -8.96
C PHE A 322 4.33 24.00 -7.93
N LYS A 323 3.37 24.80 -8.41
CA LYS A 323 2.28 25.30 -7.59
C LYS A 323 1.21 24.23 -7.35
N ASP A 324 0.98 23.41 -8.39
CA ASP A 324 0.02 22.31 -8.36
C ASP A 324 0.75 20.99 -8.63
N ILE A 325 0.39 19.95 -7.88
CA ILE A 325 0.86 18.60 -8.07
C ILE A 325 -0.33 17.63 -8.13
N TYR A 326 -0.16 16.56 -8.87
CA TYR A 326 -1.23 15.64 -9.23
C TYR A 326 -0.92 14.25 -8.72
N ILE A 327 -1.89 13.62 -8.05
CA ILE A 327 -1.85 12.22 -7.63
C ILE A 327 -2.94 11.48 -8.39
N LEU A 328 -2.54 10.54 -9.21
CA LEU A 328 -3.43 9.72 -10.02
C LEU A 328 -3.42 8.29 -9.47
N ASN A 329 -4.59 7.76 -9.13
CA ASN A 329 -4.73 6.38 -8.64
C ASN A 329 -5.33 5.52 -9.76
N ALA A 330 -4.62 4.51 -10.24
CA ALA A 330 -5.16 3.56 -11.22
C ALA A 330 -6.10 2.58 -10.51
N ILE A 331 -7.39 2.66 -10.80
CA ILE A 331 -8.44 1.91 -10.09
C ILE A 331 -9.29 1.13 -11.06
N THR A 332 -9.32 -0.17 -10.88
CA THR A 332 -10.10 -1.11 -11.70
C THR A 332 -11.51 -1.26 -11.15
N SER A 333 -12.49 -0.84 -11.93
CA SER A 333 -13.91 -0.88 -11.58
C SER A 333 -14.44 -2.31 -11.42
N GLY A 334 -15.33 -2.54 -10.45
CA GLY A 334 -15.92 -3.86 -10.21
C GLY A 334 -14.94 -4.88 -9.61
N THR A 335 -13.92 -4.40 -8.89
CA THR A 335 -12.93 -5.20 -8.19
C THR A 335 -12.79 -4.76 -6.73
N THR A 336 -11.80 -5.30 -6.01
CA THR A 336 -11.49 -4.90 -4.64
C THR A 336 -10.88 -3.49 -4.53
N GLU A 337 -10.33 -2.93 -5.62
CA GLU A 337 -9.57 -1.67 -5.58
C GLU A 337 -10.38 -0.43 -5.17
N PRO A 338 -11.63 -0.20 -5.67
CA PRO A 338 -12.44 0.95 -5.22
C PRO A 338 -12.67 0.96 -3.71
N ARG A 339 -12.88 -0.22 -3.11
CA ARG A 339 -13.06 -0.32 -1.66
C ARG A 339 -11.75 -0.17 -0.89
N LYS A 340 -10.64 -0.68 -1.43
CA LYS A 340 -9.29 -0.43 -0.89
C LYS A 340 -9.03 1.06 -0.78
N LEU A 341 -9.35 1.83 -1.82
CA LEU A 341 -9.26 3.30 -1.80
C LEU A 341 -10.15 3.92 -0.72
N ALA A 342 -11.40 3.51 -0.62
CA ALA A 342 -12.33 3.99 0.42
C ALA A 342 -11.88 3.63 1.84
N MET A 343 -11.32 2.43 2.03
CA MET A 343 -10.75 1.99 3.31
C MET A 343 -9.54 2.84 3.72
N LEU A 344 -8.64 3.16 2.79
CA LEU A 344 -7.51 4.05 3.07
C LEU A 344 -7.99 5.44 3.51
N ALA A 345 -9.02 5.99 2.86
CA ALA A 345 -9.63 7.26 3.25
C ALA A 345 -10.27 7.19 4.66
N HIS A 346 -10.89 6.06 5.00
CA HIS A 346 -11.44 5.84 6.34
C HIS A 346 -10.33 5.77 7.41
N LYS A 347 -9.26 4.99 7.17
CA LYS A 347 -8.10 4.88 8.07
C LYS A 347 -7.45 6.25 8.32
N ARG A 348 -7.32 7.09 7.28
CA ARG A 348 -6.82 8.47 7.41
C ARG A 348 -7.70 9.30 8.32
N ARG A 349 -9.04 9.23 8.18
CA ARG A 349 -9.96 9.98 9.05
C ARG A 349 -9.85 9.58 10.51
N VAL A 350 -9.76 8.30 10.80
CA VAL A 350 -9.57 7.81 12.18
C VAL A 350 -8.21 8.27 12.72
N GLY A 351 -7.14 8.12 11.94
CA GLY A 351 -5.81 8.61 12.31
C GLY A 351 -5.81 10.11 12.64
N SER A 352 -6.42 10.95 11.80
CA SER A 352 -6.55 12.39 12.04
C SER A 352 -7.41 12.73 13.27
N ALA A 353 -8.44 11.94 13.58
CA ALA A 353 -9.21 12.14 14.81
C ALA A 353 -8.36 11.92 16.07
N ILE A 354 -7.42 10.97 16.02
CA ILE A 354 -6.52 10.66 17.13
C ILE A 354 -5.40 11.70 17.23
N THR A 355 -4.73 11.99 16.11
CA THR A 355 -3.49 12.78 16.13
C THR A 355 -3.69 14.28 15.97
N ASP A 356 -4.71 14.69 15.22
CA ASP A 356 -4.94 16.08 14.84
C ASP A 356 -6.21 16.67 15.48
N GLY A 357 -6.99 15.84 16.20
CA GLY A 357 -8.30 16.22 16.75
C GLY A 357 -9.37 16.54 15.68
N ARG A 358 -9.10 16.21 14.41
CA ARG A 358 -10.00 16.50 13.28
C ARG A 358 -10.90 15.29 12.99
N GLY A 359 -12.20 15.54 12.79
CA GLY A 359 -13.14 14.46 12.47
C GLY A 359 -13.53 13.60 13.69
N ALA A 360 -13.65 14.21 14.87
CA ALA A 360 -14.03 13.56 16.14
C ALA A 360 -15.36 12.77 16.07
N ASP A 361 -16.19 13.02 15.07
CA ASP A 361 -17.42 12.27 14.78
C ASP A 361 -17.19 11.03 13.90
N ALA A 362 -15.93 10.57 13.76
CA ALA A 362 -15.64 9.32 13.08
C ALA A 362 -16.22 8.11 13.86
N LYS A 363 -17.53 8.14 14.06
CA LYS A 363 -18.39 6.98 14.39
C LYS A 363 -18.44 6.09 13.15
N GLY A 364 -17.32 5.49 12.81
CA GLY A 364 -17.25 4.51 11.75
C GLY A 364 -16.99 3.17 12.39
N ARG A 365 -17.89 2.23 12.19
CA ARG A 365 -17.61 0.81 12.39
C ARG A 365 -16.34 0.52 11.61
N ILE A 366 -15.25 0.23 12.31
CA ILE A 366 -14.07 -0.33 11.66
C ILE A 366 -14.47 -1.76 11.35
N GLU A 367 -14.90 -1.95 10.11
CA GLU A 367 -14.97 -3.30 9.58
C GLU A 367 -13.55 -3.82 9.61
N ASN A 368 -13.32 -4.97 10.24
CA ASN A 368 -12.02 -5.59 10.17
C ASN A 368 -11.73 -5.88 8.68
N ASP A 369 -10.46 -5.92 8.32
CA ASP A 369 -10.03 -6.06 6.93
C ASP A 369 -10.65 -7.29 6.25
N VAL A 370 -10.94 -8.36 7.00
CA VAL A 370 -11.61 -9.58 6.53
C VAL A 370 -13.07 -9.32 6.17
N GLN A 371 -13.83 -8.59 7.01
CA GLN A 371 -15.22 -8.25 6.72
C GLN A 371 -15.33 -7.34 5.50
N THR A 372 -14.46 -6.33 5.43
CA THR A 372 -14.38 -5.41 4.29
C THR A 372 -14.07 -6.19 3.01
N LEU A 373 -13.09 -7.09 3.06
CA LEU A 373 -12.71 -7.92 1.92
C LEU A 373 -13.83 -8.86 1.50
N THR A 374 -14.49 -9.52 2.45
CA THR A 374 -15.66 -10.40 2.16
C THR A 374 -16.76 -9.63 1.44
N GLN A 375 -17.13 -8.45 1.95
CA GLN A 375 -18.14 -7.60 1.31
C GLN A 375 -17.72 -7.10 -0.07
N CYS A 376 -16.41 -6.88 -0.29
CA CYS A 376 -15.87 -6.54 -1.60
C CYS A 376 -16.08 -7.64 -2.64
N LEU A 377 -15.93 -8.88 -2.20
CA LEU A 377 -15.99 -10.05 -3.08
C LEU A 377 -17.44 -10.53 -3.32
N GLU A 378 -18.37 -10.17 -2.43
CA GLU A 378 -19.79 -10.52 -2.54
C GLU A 378 -20.62 -9.51 -3.37
N ALA A 379 -20.09 -8.33 -3.62
CA ALA A 379 -20.72 -7.26 -4.41
C ALA A 379 -20.34 -7.35 -5.90
#